data_dd174bc3dc06c9805374c0215e5da7e9
#
_entry.id   dd174bc3dc06c9805374c0215e5da7e9
#
_cell.length_a   1.000
_cell.length_b   1.000
_cell.length_c   1.000
_cell.angle_alpha   90.00
_cell.angle_beta   90.00
_cell.angle_gamma   90.00
#
_symmetry.space_group_name_H-M   'P 1'
#
loop_
_entity.id
_entity.type
_entity.pdbx_description
1 polymer ?
#
loop_
_entity_poly.entity_id
_entity_poly.type
_entity_poly.pdbx_seq_one_letter_code
_entity_poly.pdbx_strand_id
1 'polypeptide(L)'
;MYTNDVAAAWMMTSLTTSATLIALVQTAANLPVLLLGVPSGALADILNRKHFLVFTQLWLALNATLLFFSSAFDLLNPTFLLILTFINGIGLAMRWPVYAAIVPDLVPRDSLHLALGLNSIAMNASRILGPLIAGLIIASIGTEFVFALNMVLSLGMIWIVVRWKNESYVSTLPGERFFGAMRLGAQYIRQSKPMRSILLRSFLFFMQSSSLLALLPVIAKDHFHGNANTFTLLLSCLGFGAILVGSQLQTIRARWNPNQLAAYGIIFLSLSSVGVVLVPNIWYAAPLMVICGMSWFSVGNSLSTASQLSLPNWIRARGMSFYQMSLMGGSALGAFVWGKITTSHNVTVSICLSAIFGLVMLVLIRKHRVNGHEVEDLTPVCPIERPHPSRDIDPDEGPVMISMEYHVNKGHVEQFKKLMVKTRRSRLKQGALSWSLFEDAEHAGKFLEYFVFETWADYLRRFDRFTADDLAMQEERYRFHIDSSPPKLTRRIASALKS
;
A
#
# COMPACT_ATOMS: atom_id res chain seq x y z
N MET A 1 11.77 11.72 -6.11
CA MET A 1 11.58 10.26 -6.06
C MET A 1 11.60 9.68 -7.47
N TYR A 2 10.52 9.78 -8.25
CA TYR A 2 10.45 9.17 -9.59
C TYR A 2 11.54 9.65 -10.55
N THR A 3 11.97 10.91 -10.45
CA THR A 3 13.12 11.46 -11.18
C THR A 3 14.41 10.73 -10.84
N ASN A 4 14.64 10.47 -9.54
CA ASN A 4 15.86 9.82 -9.06
C ASN A 4 15.94 8.36 -9.53
N ASP A 5 14.81 7.62 -9.52
CA ASP A 5 14.75 6.23 -9.94
C ASP A 5 15.10 6.10 -11.44
N VAL A 6 14.61 7.03 -12.27
CA VAL A 6 14.92 7.10 -13.71
C VAL A 6 16.39 7.43 -13.94
N ALA A 7 16.94 8.41 -13.22
CA ALA A 7 18.35 8.79 -13.34
C ALA A 7 19.28 7.67 -12.90
N ALA A 8 19.00 7.00 -11.78
CA ALA A 8 19.80 5.87 -11.31
C ALA A 8 19.77 4.69 -12.28
N ALA A 9 18.58 4.38 -12.85
CA ALA A 9 18.43 3.31 -13.83
C ALA A 9 19.20 3.60 -15.13
N TRP A 10 19.16 4.84 -15.62
CA TRP A 10 19.92 5.25 -16.81
C TRP A 10 21.42 5.30 -16.52
N MET A 11 21.83 5.89 -15.40
CA MET A 11 23.25 5.93 -14.98
C MET A 11 23.85 4.52 -14.90
N MET A 12 23.11 3.54 -14.40
CA MET A 12 23.61 2.16 -14.34
C MET A 12 23.99 1.62 -15.73
N THR A 13 23.32 2.05 -16.82
CA THR A 13 23.65 1.60 -18.19
C THR A 13 24.98 2.17 -18.70
N SER A 14 25.50 3.25 -18.13
CA SER A 14 26.84 3.76 -18.43
C SER A 14 27.93 3.04 -17.63
N LEU A 15 27.57 2.50 -16.44
CA LEU A 15 28.52 1.84 -15.53
C LEU A 15 28.66 0.33 -15.80
N THR A 16 27.66 -0.31 -16.43
CA THR A 16 27.68 -1.75 -16.70
C THR A 16 26.82 -2.13 -17.89
N THR A 17 27.17 -3.25 -18.53
CA THR A 17 26.37 -3.92 -19.57
C THR A 17 25.46 -5.01 -19.00
N SER A 18 25.54 -5.31 -17.69
CA SER A 18 24.73 -6.35 -17.06
C SER A 18 23.28 -5.91 -16.88
N ALA A 19 22.35 -6.51 -17.61
CA ALA A 19 20.91 -6.27 -17.48
C ALA A 19 20.40 -6.58 -16.05
N THR A 20 21.00 -7.55 -15.34
CA THR A 20 20.68 -7.83 -13.94
C THR A 20 20.99 -6.64 -13.05
N LEU A 21 22.18 -6.02 -13.16
CA LEU A 21 22.55 -4.86 -12.35
C LEU A 21 21.70 -3.64 -12.67
N ILE A 22 21.34 -3.44 -13.93
CA ILE A 22 20.43 -2.37 -14.36
C ILE A 22 19.05 -2.56 -13.72
N ALA A 23 18.49 -3.77 -13.78
CA ALA A 23 17.19 -4.07 -13.18
C ALA A 23 17.25 -4.05 -11.63
N LEU A 24 18.39 -4.38 -11.01
CA LEU A 24 18.58 -4.31 -9.55
C LEU A 24 18.46 -2.89 -9.00
N VAL A 25 18.62 -1.84 -9.80
CA VAL A 25 18.35 -0.46 -9.37
C VAL A 25 16.92 -0.33 -8.89
N GLN A 26 15.96 -0.86 -9.64
CA GLN A 26 14.54 -0.84 -9.22
C GLN A 26 14.30 -1.73 -8.00
N THR A 27 14.96 -2.87 -7.90
CA THR A 27 14.93 -3.71 -6.70
C THR A 27 15.44 -2.96 -5.48
N ALA A 28 16.62 -2.32 -5.58
CA ALA A 28 17.24 -1.56 -4.51
C ALA A 28 16.37 -0.37 -4.06
N ALA A 29 15.70 0.32 -4.99
CA ALA A 29 14.80 1.42 -4.68
C ALA A 29 13.54 0.96 -3.92
N ASN A 30 12.98 -0.20 -4.26
CA ASN A 30 11.68 -0.65 -3.76
C ASN A 30 11.77 -1.60 -2.55
N LEU A 31 12.87 -2.36 -2.41
CA LEU A 31 13.04 -3.33 -1.34
C LEU A 31 12.95 -2.73 0.07
N PRO A 32 13.53 -1.55 0.36
CA PRO A 32 13.37 -0.92 1.68
C PRO A 32 11.91 -0.63 2.04
N VAL A 33 11.07 -0.26 1.07
CA VAL A 33 9.64 -0.01 1.31
C VAL A 33 8.92 -1.30 1.68
N LEU A 34 9.29 -2.42 1.06
CA LEU A 34 8.77 -3.74 1.43
C LEU A 34 9.14 -4.10 2.88
N LEU A 35 10.39 -3.86 3.28
CA LEU A 35 10.90 -4.24 4.60
C LEU A 35 10.44 -3.29 5.71
N LEU A 36 10.41 -2.00 5.44
CA LEU A 36 10.22 -0.94 6.43
C LEU A 36 8.84 -0.27 6.39
N GLY A 37 7.97 -0.62 5.43
CA GLY A 37 6.69 0.07 5.24
C GLY A 37 5.78 0.04 6.47
N VAL A 38 5.63 -1.12 7.13
CA VAL A 38 4.82 -1.24 8.36
C VAL A 38 5.53 -0.63 9.58
N PRO A 39 6.81 -0.91 9.86
CA PRO A 39 7.55 -0.20 10.90
C PRO A 39 7.51 1.32 10.78
N SER A 40 7.70 1.84 9.57
CA SER A 40 7.66 3.29 9.32
C SER A 40 6.29 3.90 9.58
N GLY A 41 5.21 3.18 9.24
CA GLY A 41 3.84 3.60 9.55
C GLY A 41 3.60 3.73 11.06
N ALA A 42 4.06 2.77 11.83
CA ALA A 42 3.93 2.80 13.28
C ALA A 42 4.80 3.89 13.93
N LEU A 43 6.02 4.14 13.40
CA LEU A 43 6.85 5.27 13.85
C LEU A 43 6.19 6.63 13.56
N ALA A 44 5.52 6.77 12.43
CA ALA A 44 4.80 8.00 12.07
C ALA A 44 3.62 8.31 13.00
N ASP A 45 3.05 7.29 13.65
CA ASP A 45 1.96 7.45 14.63
C ASP A 45 2.49 7.86 16.01
N ILE A 46 3.73 7.47 16.37
CA ILE A 46 4.33 7.68 17.70
C ILE A 46 5.17 8.96 17.77
N LEU A 47 5.95 9.22 16.72
CA LEU A 47 6.89 10.35 16.69
C LEU A 47 6.21 11.66 16.31
N ASN A 48 6.80 12.77 16.69
CA ASN A 48 6.37 14.09 16.22
C ASN A 48 6.53 14.15 14.70
N ARG A 49 5.39 14.23 13.99
CA ARG A 49 5.30 14.17 12.54
C ARG A 49 6.19 15.20 11.83
N LYS A 50 6.27 16.43 12.37
CA LYS A 50 7.13 17.50 11.82
C LYS A 50 8.60 17.12 11.92
N HIS A 51 9.09 16.74 13.10
CA HIS A 51 10.49 16.38 13.29
C HIS A 51 10.88 15.14 12.46
N PHE A 52 9.99 14.15 12.41
CA PHE A 52 10.22 12.94 11.63
C PHE A 52 10.26 13.25 10.12
N LEU A 53 9.38 14.14 9.62
CA LEU A 53 9.43 14.56 8.22
C LEU A 53 10.71 15.33 7.88
N VAL A 54 11.16 16.25 8.75
CA VAL A 54 12.43 16.95 8.58
C VAL A 54 13.60 15.97 8.54
N PHE A 55 13.64 15.00 9.45
CA PHE A 55 14.67 13.97 9.46
C PHE A 55 14.70 13.17 8.16
N THR A 56 13.55 12.71 7.68
CA THR A 56 13.47 11.93 6.41
C THR A 56 13.88 12.78 5.19
N GLN A 57 13.57 14.07 5.19
CA GLN A 57 13.99 14.97 4.11
C GLN A 57 15.50 15.29 4.17
N LEU A 58 16.08 15.43 5.36
CA LEU A 58 17.54 15.55 5.52
C LEU A 58 18.26 14.31 5.02
N TRP A 59 17.74 13.12 5.34
CA TRP A 59 18.25 11.85 4.84
C TRP A 59 18.26 11.80 3.32
N LEU A 60 17.13 12.18 2.68
CA LEU A 60 17.00 12.19 1.22
C LEU A 60 17.88 13.27 0.57
N ALA A 61 18.00 14.46 1.19
CA ALA A 61 18.87 15.53 0.71
C ALA A 61 20.34 15.10 0.75
N LEU A 62 20.79 14.51 1.86
CA LEU A 62 22.15 14.00 2.00
C LEU A 62 22.45 12.93 0.94
N ASN A 63 21.53 11.98 0.75
CA ASN A 63 21.71 10.94 -0.28
C ASN A 63 21.75 11.52 -1.70
N ALA A 64 20.88 12.50 -2.02
CA ALA A 64 20.90 13.17 -3.32
C ALA A 64 22.21 13.96 -3.53
N THR A 65 22.73 14.59 -2.48
CA THR A 65 24.03 15.28 -2.49
C THR A 65 25.17 14.29 -2.77
N LEU A 66 25.19 13.12 -2.09
CA LEU A 66 26.18 12.08 -2.32
C LEU A 66 26.10 11.55 -3.77
N LEU A 67 24.90 11.30 -4.29
CA LEU A 67 24.70 10.87 -5.67
C LEU A 67 25.21 11.92 -6.67
N PHE A 68 24.91 13.21 -6.45
CA PHE A 68 25.36 14.30 -7.30
C PHE A 68 26.87 14.39 -7.35
N PHE A 69 27.53 14.50 -6.21
CA PHE A 69 28.99 14.65 -6.16
C PHE A 69 29.71 13.40 -6.65
N SER A 70 29.21 12.20 -6.28
CA SER A 70 29.82 10.96 -6.74
C SER A 70 29.67 10.77 -8.26
N SER A 71 28.58 11.29 -8.86
CA SER A 71 28.40 11.29 -10.31
C SER A 71 29.30 12.34 -10.98
N ALA A 72 29.36 13.56 -10.44
CA ALA A 72 30.13 14.67 -11.01
C ALA A 72 31.65 14.43 -10.98
N PHE A 73 32.14 13.64 -10.01
CA PHE A 73 33.58 13.31 -9.88
C PHE A 73 33.93 11.91 -10.41
N ASP A 74 33.02 11.24 -11.15
CA ASP A 74 33.22 9.89 -11.71
C ASP A 74 33.60 8.83 -10.67
N LEU A 75 33.13 8.99 -9.43
CA LEU A 75 33.38 8.05 -8.33
C LEU A 75 32.34 6.91 -8.27
N LEU A 76 31.29 6.96 -9.10
CA LEU A 76 30.24 5.96 -9.10
C LEU A 76 30.73 4.67 -9.75
N ASN A 77 30.53 3.56 -9.05
CA ASN A 77 30.57 2.22 -9.59
C ASN A 77 29.20 1.53 -9.42
N PRO A 78 28.91 0.41 -10.10
CA PRO A 78 27.61 -0.26 -10.03
C PRO A 78 27.16 -0.58 -8.61
N THR A 79 28.05 -1.09 -7.76
CA THR A 79 27.75 -1.47 -6.39
C THR A 79 27.43 -0.24 -5.53
N PHE A 80 28.21 0.83 -5.67
CA PHE A 80 28.02 2.06 -4.91
C PHE A 80 26.71 2.76 -5.28
N LEU A 81 26.34 2.78 -6.57
CA LEU A 81 25.05 3.29 -7.04
C LEU A 81 23.87 2.47 -6.45
N LEU A 82 23.99 1.13 -6.41
CA LEU A 82 22.97 0.28 -5.79
C LEU A 82 22.81 0.55 -4.28
N ILE A 83 23.92 0.73 -3.56
CA ILE A 83 23.90 1.07 -2.13
C ILE A 83 23.21 2.42 -1.90
N LEU A 84 23.59 3.47 -2.64
CA LEU A 84 22.96 4.79 -2.51
C LEU A 84 21.47 4.75 -2.90
N THR A 85 21.11 3.97 -3.91
CA THR A 85 19.70 3.77 -4.30
C THR A 85 18.91 3.05 -3.19
N PHE A 86 19.50 2.07 -2.54
CA PHE A 86 18.87 1.39 -1.39
C PHE A 86 18.71 2.33 -0.20
N ILE A 87 19.73 3.14 0.11
CA ILE A 87 19.68 4.18 1.16
C ILE A 87 18.59 5.21 0.86
N ASN A 88 18.43 5.62 -0.42
CA ASN A 88 17.32 6.47 -0.85
C ASN A 88 15.97 5.81 -0.60
N GLY A 89 15.84 4.53 -0.90
CA GLY A 89 14.63 3.73 -0.64
C GLY A 89 14.24 3.67 0.83
N ILE A 90 15.21 3.63 1.77
CA ILE A 90 14.96 3.72 3.22
C ILE A 90 14.29 5.07 3.56
N GLY A 91 14.84 6.17 3.08
CA GLY A 91 14.27 7.50 3.30
C GLY A 91 12.84 7.63 2.75
N LEU A 92 12.58 7.03 1.59
CA LEU A 92 11.25 7.00 0.98
C LEU A 92 10.26 6.14 1.78
N ALA A 93 10.69 4.97 2.28
CA ALA A 93 9.87 4.10 3.11
C ALA A 93 9.40 4.82 4.38
N MET A 94 10.27 5.61 4.99
CA MET A 94 9.96 6.40 6.18
C MET A 94 9.09 7.62 5.88
N ARG A 95 9.28 8.28 4.74
CA ARG A 95 8.58 9.52 4.37
C ARG A 95 7.09 9.30 4.08
N TRP A 96 6.72 8.22 3.39
CA TRP A 96 5.37 8.00 2.90
C TRP A 96 4.28 8.01 3.98
N PRO A 97 4.41 7.25 5.09
CA PRO A 97 3.39 7.23 6.13
C PRO A 97 3.23 8.59 6.82
N VAL A 98 4.36 9.28 7.07
CA VAL A 98 4.37 10.60 7.71
C VAL A 98 3.66 11.63 6.84
N TYR A 99 3.98 11.64 5.53
CA TYR A 99 3.37 12.57 4.59
C TYR A 99 1.85 12.38 4.49
N ALA A 100 1.40 11.12 4.45
CA ALA A 100 -0.03 10.82 4.45
C ALA A 100 -0.73 11.25 5.75
N ALA A 101 -0.03 11.17 6.89
CA ALA A 101 -0.57 11.55 8.18
C ALA A 101 -0.60 13.08 8.41
N ILE A 102 0.26 13.85 7.72
CA ILE A 102 0.32 15.31 7.88
C ILE A 102 -0.80 16.02 7.12
N VAL A 103 -1.25 15.52 5.98
CA VAL A 103 -2.27 16.20 5.16
C VAL A 103 -3.52 16.61 5.95
N PRO A 104 -4.10 15.77 6.83
CA PRO A 104 -5.21 16.17 7.69
C PRO A 104 -4.87 17.28 8.73
N ASP A 105 -3.60 17.42 9.09
CA ASP A 105 -3.15 18.44 10.06
C ASP A 105 -2.93 19.82 9.42
N LEU A 106 -2.90 19.89 8.08
CA LEU A 106 -2.65 21.11 7.32
C LEU A 106 -3.90 21.95 7.07
N VAL A 107 -5.09 21.38 7.19
CA VAL A 107 -6.34 22.03 6.81
C VAL A 107 -7.44 21.78 7.82
N PRO A 108 -8.42 22.73 7.98
CA PRO A 108 -9.62 22.53 8.76
C PRO A 108 -10.41 21.30 8.25
N ARG A 109 -11.20 20.67 9.14
CA ARG A 109 -11.98 19.45 8.81
C ARG A 109 -12.91 19.64 7.60
N ASP A 110 -13.50 20.82 7.47
CA ASP A 110 -14.44 21.14 6.37
C ASP A 110 -13.77 21.14 5.00
N SER A 111 -12.48 21.45 4.94
CA SER A 111 -11.67 21.49 3.71
C SER A 111 -10.88 20.20 3.45
N LEU A 112 -10.95 19.23 4.37
CA LEU A 112 -10.12 18.02 4.31
C LEU A 112 -10.34 17.20 3.01
N HIS A 113 -11.58 17.08 2.55
CA HIS A 113 -11.90 16.32 1.32
C HIS A 113 -11.27 16.97 0.07
N LEU A 114 -11.21 18.30 0.02
CA LEU A 114 -10.56 19.05 -1.06
C LEU A 114 -9.03 18.87 -1.01
N ALA A 115 -8.44 18.95 0.19
CA ALA A 115 -7.01 18.75 0.37
C ALA A 115 -6.56 17.33 -0.01
N LEU A 116 -7.31 16.30 0.35
CA LEU A 116 -7.06 14.91 -0.05
C LEU A 116 -7.19 14.73 -1.56
N GLY A 117 -8.17 15.38 -2.19
CA GLY A 117 -8.34 15.41 -3.63
C GLY A 117 -7.14 16.03 -4.34
N LEU A 118 -6.70 17.21 -3.89
CA LEU A 118 -5.53 17.92 -4.42
C LEU A 118 -4.24 17.11 -4.24
N ASN A 119 -4.06 16.51 -3.06
CA ASN A 119 -2.94 15.62 -2.78
C ASN A 119 -2.91 14.41 -3.75
N SER A 120 -4.06 13.81 -4.02
CA SER A 120 -4.16 12.71 -4.98
C SER A 120 -3.78 13.15 -6.39
N ILE A 121 -4.22 14.34 -6.84
CA ILE A 121 -3.83 14.93 -8.13
C ILE A 121 -2.33 15.16 -8.17
N ALA A 122 -1.75 15.79 -7.15
CA ALA A 122 -0.31 16.07 -7.08
C ALA A 122 0.53 14.79 -7.13
N MET A 123 0.10 13.74 -6.43
CA MET A 123 0.75 12.44 -6.43
C MET A 123 0.75 11.77 -7.81
N ASN A 124 -0.41 11.77 -8.50
CA ASN A 124 -0.52 11.20 -9.83
C ASN A 124 0.25 12.03 -10.85
N ALA A 125 0.18 13.37 -10.78
CA ALA A 125 0.97 14.27 -11.61
C ALA A 125 2.49 14.03 -11.43
N SER A 126 2.96 13.91 -10.18
CA SER A 126 4.37 13.61 -9.90
C SER A 126 4.85 12.28 -10.46
N ARG A 127 3.99 11.26 -10.47
CA ARG A 127 4.29 9.95 -11.03
C ARG A 127 4.49 9.98 -12.55
N ILE A 128 3.80 10.89 -13.24
CA ILE A 128 3.86 11.06 -14.68
C ILE A 128 4.94 12.07 -15.06
N LEU A 129 4.90 13.27 -14.46
CA LEU A 129 5.81 14.37 -14.79
C LEU A 129 7.23 14.12 -14.31
N GLY A 130 7.40 13.40 -13.18
CA GLY A 130 8.72 13.09 -12.64
C GLY A 130 9.63 12.39 -13.64
N PRO A 131 9.24 11.23 -14.19
CA PRO A 131 10.01 10.54 -15.22
C PRO A 131 10.24 11.36 -16.48
N LEU A 132 9.24 12.13 -16.92
CA LEU A 132 9.35 13.02 -18.09
C LEU A 132 10.42 14.08 -17.90
N ILE A 133 10.39 14.79 -16.76
CA ILE A 133 11.38 15.83 -16.41
C ILE A 133 12.77 15.20 -16.31
N ALA A 134 12.88 14.03 -15.65
CA ALA A 134 14.17 13.34 -15.55
C ALA A 134 14.72 12.96 -16.94
N GLY A 135 13.89 12.40 -17.80
CA GLY A 135 14.30 12.04 -19.16
C GLY A 135 14.77 13.25 -19.96
N LEU A 136 14.06 14.40 -19.89
CA LEU A 136 14.46 15.63 -20.56
C LEU A 136 15.79 16.16 -20.03
N ILE A 137 16.02 16.18 -18.73
CA ILE A 137 17.28 16.62 -18.11
C ILE A 137 18.42 15.69 -18.53
N ILE A 138 18.23 14.37 -18.45
CA ILE A 138 19.23 13.37 -18.86
C ILE A 138 19.63 13.57 -20.32
N ALA A 139 18.67 13.80 -21.20
CA ALA A 139 18.92 13.97 -22.64
C ALA A 139 19.59 15.30 -22.99
N SER A 140 19.37 16.36 -22.19
CA SER A 140 19.85 17.73 -22.51
C SER A 140 21.16 18.10 -21.84
N ILE A 141 21.31 17.81 -20.54
CA ILE A 141 22.42 18.32 -19.72
C ILE A 141 23.14 17.25 -18.90
N GLY A 142 22.58 16.05 -18.77
CA GLY A 142 23.22 14.92 -18.09
C GLY A 142 22.47 14.40 -16.87
N THR A 143 22.85 13.19 -16.45
CA THR A 143 22.17 12.46 -15.36
C THR A 143 22.42 13.09 -13.99
N GLU A 144 23.61 13.67 -13.76
CA GLU A 144 24.02 14.32 -12.52
C GLU A 144 23.12 15.47 -12.15
N PHE A 145 22.60 16.22 -13.12
CA PHE A 145 21.67 17.33 -12.86
C PHE A 145 20.29 16.91 -12.34
N VAL A 146 19.90 15.66 -12.60
CA VAL A 146 18.69 15.10 -11.97
C VAL A 146 18.91 14.89 -10.48
N PHE A 147 20.10 14.43 -10.07
CA PHE A 147 20.44 14.33 -8.64
C PHE A 147 20.54 15.69 -7.97
N ALA A 148 21.13 16.70 -8.67
CA ALA A 148 21.14 18.09 -8.20
C ALA A 148 19.71 18.64 -8.01
N LEU A 149 18.79 18.39 -8.94
CA LEU A 149 17.39 18.78 -8.82
C LEU A 149 16.75 18.15 -7.57
N ASN A 150 16.98 16.86 -7.32
CA ASN A 150 16.45 16.19 -6.12
C ASN A 150 17.02 16.77 -4.83
N MET A 151 18.30 17.14 -4.81
CA MET A 151 18.95 17.82 -3.68
C MET A 151 18.23 19.15 -3.40
N VAL A 152 18.08 20.02 -4.42
CA VAL A 152 17.43 21.34 -4.28
C VAL A 152 15.98 21.20 -3.82
N LEU A 153 15.21 20.28 -4.40
CA LEU A 153 13.81 20.04 -4.02
C LEU A 153 13.69 19.52 -2.58
N SER A 154 14.61 18.66 -2.13
CA SER A 154 14.63 18.16 -0.75
C SER A 154 14.97 19.28 0.25
N LEU A 155 15.94 20.13 -0.06
CA LEU A 155 16.28 21.31 0.76
C LEU A 155 15.11 22.31 0.81
N GLY A 156 14.45 22.57 -0.33
CA GLY A 156 13.24 23.39 -0.38
C GLY A 156 12.12 22.84 0.50
N MET A 157 11.92 21.53 0.48
CA MET A 157 10.91 20.88 1.33
C MET A 157 11.25 21.00 2.82
N ILE A 158 12.53 20.86 3.21
CA ILE A 158 12.99 21.08 4.59
C ILE A 158 12.64 22.49 5.03
N TRP A 159 12.96 23.49 4.20
CA TRP A 159 12.69 24.90 4.50
C TRP A 159 11.20 25.16 4.73
N ILE A 160 10.31 24.59 3.90
CA ILE A 160 8.86 24.72 4.04
C ILE A 160 8.39 24.06 5.35
N VAL A 161 8.83 22.82 5.63
CA VAL A 161 8.39 22.05 6.80
C VAL A 161 8.88 22.68 8.11
N VAL A 162 10.10 23.24 8.13
CA VAL A 162 10.61 23.94 9.32
C VAL A 162 9.77 25.19 9.63
N ARG A 163 9.33 25.93 8.61
CA ARG A 163 8.46 27.09 8.77
C ARG A 163 7.01 26.77 9.14
N TRP A 164 6.57 25.54 8.91
CA TRP A 164 5.21 25.12 9.27
C TRP A 164 5.03 25.17 10.80
N LYS A 165 4.03 25.94 11.25
CA LYS A 165 3.60 25.97 12.64
C LYS A 165 2.64 24.80 12.87
N ASN A 166 3.09 23.81 13.63
CA ASN A 166 2.29 22.64 13.98
C ASN A 166 1.50 22.92 15.27
N GLU A 167 0.19 23.01 15.19
CA GLU A 167 -0.70 22.96 16.36
C GLU A 167 -0.97 21.49 16.63
N SER A 168 -0.25 20.94 17.61
CA SER A 168 -0.40 19.53 17.99
C SER A 168 -1.79 19.28 18.56
N TYR A 169 -2.60 18.49 17.87
CA TYR A 169 -3.85 17.99 18.41
C TYR A 169 -3.56 16.96 19.52
N VAL A 170 -3.85 17.30 20.76
CA VAL A 170 -3.69 16.39 21.91
C VAL A 170 -4.87 15.42 21.91
N SER A 171 -4.62 14.16 21.61
CA SER A 171 -5.61 13.10 21.77
C SER A 171 -5.89 12.86 23.27
N THR A 172 -7.14 12.63 23.63
CA THR A 172 -7.56 12.30 25.01
C THR A 172 -7.19 10.88 25.44
N LEU A 173 -6.88 9.98 24.47
CA LEU A 173 -6.41 8.62 24.74
C LEU A 173 -4.90 8.54 24.55
N PRO A 174 -4.18 7.76 25.37
CA PRO A 174 -2.75 7.53 25.19
C PRO A 174 -2.49 6.92 23.80
N GLY A 175 -1.31 7.18 23.19
CA GLY A 175 -0.94 6.65 21.88
C GLY A 175 -1.03 5.11 21.83
N GLU A 176 -1.30 4.54 20.66
CA GLU A 176 -1.24 3.09 20.51
C GLU A 176 0.21 2.60 20.63
N ARG A 177 0.40 1.42 21.26
CA ARG A 177 1.71 0.79 21.35
C ARG A 177 2.17 0.34 19.96
N PHE A 178 3.45 0.55 19.64
CA PHE A 178 4.05 0.26 18.33
C PHE A 178 3.74 -1.15 17.82
N PHE A 179 4.05 -2.17 18.60
CA PHE A 179 3.79 -3.57 18.22
C PHE A 179 2.29 -3.91 18.17
N GLY A 180 1.49 -3.29 19.05
CA GLY A 180 0.03 -3.42 19.03
C GLY A 180 -0.57 -2.89 17.74
N ALA A 181 -0.15 -1.72 17.30
CA ALA A 181 -0.57 -1.09 16.05
C ALA A 181 -0.20 -1.92 14.81
N MET A 182 1.02 -2.46 14.75
CA MET A 182 1.47 -3.35 13.67
C MET A 182 0.66 -4.65 13.62
N ARG A 183 0.49 -5.29 14.79
CA ARG A 183 -0.29 -6.51 14.92
C ARG A 183 -1.73 -6.31 14.47
N LEU A 184 -2.36 -5.22 14.90
CA LEU A 184 -3.74 -4.89 14.52
C LEU A 184 -3.88 -4.73 13.00
N GLY A 185 -2.94 -4.02 12.36
CA GLY A 185 -2.92 -3.88 10.90
C GLY A 185 -2.83 -5.22 10.19
N ALA A 186 -1.87 -6.06 10.58
CA ALA A 186 -1.67 -7.41 10.02
C ALA A 186 -2.89 -8.31 10.26
N GLN A 187 -3.48 -8.24 11.47
CA GLN A 187 -4.67 -9.01 11.83
C GLN A 187 -5.89 -8.59 11.02
N TYR A 188 -6.10 -7.29 10.82
CA TYR A 188 -7.18 -6.78 9.97
C TYR A 188 -7.04 -7.32 8.54
N ILE A 189 -5.86 -7.20 7.93
CA ILE A 189 -5.59 -7.69 6.58
C ILE A 189 -5.85 -9.20 6.50
N ARG A 190 -5.37 -9.98 7.48
CA ARG A 190 -5.56 -11.44 7.51
C ARG A 190 -7.05 -11.84 7.57
N GLN A 191 -7.88 -11.03 8.23
CA GLN A 191 -9.32 -11.29 8.36
C GLN A 191 -10.14 -10.70 7.21
N SER A 192 -9.63 -9.71 6.47
CA SER A 192 -10.31 -9.07 5.34
C SER A 192 -10.03 -9.83 4.03
N LYS A 193 -11.03 -10.57 3.53
CA LYS A 193 -10.92 -11.27 2.25
C LYS A 193 -10.71 -10.31 1.06
N PRO A 194 -11.45 -9.18 0.95
CA PRO A 194 -11.23 -8.22 -0.14
C PRO A 194 -9.80 -7.71 -0.14
N MET A 195 -9.28 -7.28 1.02
CA MET A 195 -7.94 -6.72 1.10
C MET A 195 -6.84 -7.72 0.73
N ARG A 196 -6.95 -8.99 1.17
CA ARG A 196 -6.00 -10.04 0.74
C ARG A 196 -6.01 -10.26 -0.77
N SER A 197 -7.19 -10.25 -1.38
CA SER A 197 -7.32 -10.39 -2.83
C SER A 197 -6.67 -9.21 -3.58
N ILE A 198 -6.88 -7.98 -3.09
CA ILE A 198 -6.27 -6.77 -3.66
C ILE A 198 -4.75 -6.82 -3.52
N LEU A 199 -4.22 -7.18 -2.36
CA LEU A 199 -2.78 -7.28 -2.12
C LEU A 199 -2.12 -8.30 -3.06
N LEU A 200 -2.70 -9.51 -3.17
CA LEU A 200 -2.18 -10.52 -4.08
C LEU A 200 -2.16 -10.04 -5.54
N ARG A 201 -3.26 -9.43 -5.99
CA ARG A 201 -3.34 -8.87 -7.36
C ARG A 201 -2.35 -7.75 -7.60
N SER A 202 -2.18 -6.85 -6.62
CA SER A 202 -1.20 -5.77 -6.71
C SER A 202 0.22 -6.33 -6.81
N PHE A 203 0.57 -7.29 -5.95
CA PHE A 203 1.88 -7.93 -5.99
C PHE A 203 2.18 -8.55 -7.34
N LEU A 204 1.28 -9.36 -7.87
CA LEU A 204 1.46 -10.08 -9.13
C LEU A 204 1.47 -9.14 -10.34
N PHE A 205 0.58 -8.13 -10.36
CA PHE A 205 0.56 -7.14 -11.43
C PHE A 205 1.86 -6.31 -11.47
N PHE A 206 2.32 -5.82 -10.31
CA PHE A 206 3.55 -5.03 -10.25
C PHE A 206 4.80 -5.87 -10.46
N MET A 207 4.77 -7.17 -10.13
CA MET A 207 5.80 -8.12 -10.51
C MET A 207 5.88 -8.28 -12.03
N GLN A 208 4.76 -8.42 -12.74
CA GLN A 208 4.73 -8.45 -14.20
C GLN A 208 5.21 -7.14 -14.81
N SER A 209 4.60 -6.03 -14.42
CA SER A 209 4.84 -4.72 -15.06
C SER A 209 6.25 -4.17 -14.82
N SER A 210 6.93 -4.65 -13.78
CA SER A 210 8.32 -4.26 -13.52
C SER A 210 9.30 -4.74 -14.60
N SER A 211 8.96 -5.76 -15.38
CA SER A 211 9.79 -6.20 -16.52
C SER A 211 10.02 -5.07 -17.52
N LEU A 212 8.96 -4.37 -17.89
CA LEU A 212 9.06 -3.25 -18.84
C LEU A 212 9.82 -2.06 -18.24
N LEU A 213 9.47 -1.65 -17.00
CA LEU A 213 10.06 -0.46 -16.39
C LEU A 213 11.52 -0.66 -15.99
N ALA A 214 11.88 -1.81 -15.41
CA ALA A 214 13.25 -2.10 -15.00
C ALA A 214 14.19 -2.34 -16.17
N LEU A 215 13.67 -2.89 -17.27
CA LEU A 215 14.46 -3.19 -18.46
C LEU A 215 14.35 -2.09 -19.55
N LEU A 216 13.58 -1.03 -19.33
CA LEU A 216 13.41 0.04 -20.30
C LEU A 216 14.74 0.69 -20.74
N PRO A 217 15.73 0.94 -19.84
CA PRO A 217 17.04 1.41 -20.25
C PRO A 217 17.77 0.40 -21.14
N VAL A 218 17.65 -0.91 -20.87
CA VAL A 218 18.24 -2.00 -21.68
C VAL A 218 17.57 -2.07 -23.05
N ILE A 219 16.22 -1.97 -23.09
CA ILE A 219 15.45 -1.92 -24.34
C ILE A 219 15.89 -0.74 -25.19
N ALA A 220 16.04 0.45 -24.61
CA ALA A 220 16.46 1.64 -25.33
C ALA A 220 17.87 1.51 -25.90
N LYS A 221 18.82 0.98 -25.13
CA LYS A 221 20.24 0.88 -25.49
C LYS A 221 20.56 -0.32 -26.37
N ASP A 222 20.13 -1.52 -25.96
CA ASP A 222 20.57 -2.77 -26.59
C ASP A 222 19.63 -3.23 -27.71
N HIS A 223 18.30 -3.01 -27.56
CA HIS A 223 17.33 -3.44 -28.57
C HIS A 223 17.17 -2.41 -29.70
N PHE A 224 17.03 -1.12 -29.34
CA PHE A 224 16.91 -0.05 -30.35
C PHE A 224 18.23 0.61 -30.72
N HIS A 225 19.37 0.19 -30.13
CA HIS A 225 20.70 0.79 -30.33
C HIS A 225 20.70 2.31 -30.17
N GLY A 226 19.84 2.79 -29.24
CA GLY A 226 19.58 4.21 -29.03
C GLY A 226 20.40 4.80 -27.89
N ASN A 227 20.13 6.06 -27.63
CA ASN A 227 20.77 6.87 -26.61
C ASN A 227 19.74 7.37 -25.56
N ALA A 228 20.12 8.35 -24.76
CA ALA A 228 19.24 8.96 -23.75
C ALA A 228 17.94 9.52 -24.35
N ASN A 229 17.98 10.06 -25.59
CA ASN A 229 16.77 10.53 -26.26
C ASN A 229 15.78 9.40 -26.55
N THR A 230 16.29 8.22 -26.96
CA THR A 230 15.48 7.02 -27.20
C THR A 230 14.79 6.58 -25.90
N PHE A 231 15.54 6.50 -24.81
CA PHE A 231 14.99 6.17 -23.49
C PHE A 231 13.93 7.17 -23.04
N THR A 232 14.23 8.49 -23.21
CA THR A 232 13.31 9.57 -22.87
C THR A 232 12.04 9.53 -23.70
N LEU A 233 12.12 9.23 -25.01
CA LEU A 233 10.96 9.09 -25.89
C LEU A 233 10.06 7.94 -25.44
N LEU A 234 10.60 6.75 -25.18
CA LEU A 234 9.83 5.61 -24.70
C LEU A 234 9.15 5.89 -23.34
N LEU A 235 9.88 6.53 -22.43
CA LEU A 235 9.35 6.93 -21.12
C LEU A 235 8.26 8.00 -21.24
N SER A 236 8.43 8.96 -22.17
CA SER A 236 7.45 9.99 -22.46
C SER A 236 6.15 9.41 -23.05
N CYS A 237 6.26 8.45 -23.95
CA CYS A 237 5.11 7.74 -24.52
C CYS A 237 4.33 6.97 -23.43
N LEU A 238 5.03 6.30 -22.52
CA LEU A 238 4.40 5.63 -21.38
C LEU A 238 3.68 6.63 -20.47
N GLY A 239 4.32 7.76 -20.14
CA GLY A 239 3.74 8.84 -19.34
C GLY A 239 2.52 9.47 -20.01
N PHE A 240 2.58 9.72 -21.33
CA PHE A 240 1.48 10.25 -22.14
C PHE A 240 0.27 9.31 -22.11
N GLY A 241 0.47 8.00 -22.25
CA GLY A 241 -0.59 6.99 -22.11
C GLY A 241 -1.28 7.05 -20.74
N ALA A 242 -0.50 7.22 -19.66
CA ALA A 242 -1.05 7.37 -18.33
C ALA A 242 -1.91 8.64 -18.16
N ILE A 243 -1.51 9.77 -18.79
CA ILE A 243 -2.31 11.01 -18.82
C ILE A 243 -3.61 10.81 -19.57
N LEU A 244 -3.56 10.22 -20.77
CA LEU A 244 -4.73 9.99 -21.61
C LEU A 244 -5.82 9.21 -20.88
N VAL A 245 -5.44 8.10 -20.23
CA VAL A 245 -6.42 7.31 -19.49
C VAL A 245 -6.82 7.95 -18.18
N GLY A 246 -5.92 8.69 -17.55
CA GLY A 246 -6.18 9.40 -16.29
C GLY A 246 -7.30 10.43 -16.44
N SER A 247 -7.33 11.17 -17.55
CA SER A 247 -8.38 12.15 -17.86
C SER A 247 -9.77 11.52 -18.13
N GLN A 248 -9.81 10.27 -18.57
CA GLN A 248 -11.05 9.54 -18.90
C GLN A 248 -11.42 8.46 -17.87
N LEU A 249 -10.68 8.34 -16.79
CA LEU A 249 -10.80 7.23 -15.86
C LEU A 249 -12.18 7.12 -15.20
N GLN A 250 -12.86 8.24 -14.94
CA GLN A 250 -14.22 8.26 -14.40
C GLN A 250 -15.22 7.64 -15.38
N THR A 251 -15.14 8.00 -16.66
CA THR A 251 -16.00 7.46 -17.73
C THR A 251 -15.76 5.96 -17.94
N ILE A 252 -14.50 5.55 -17.89
CA ILE A 252 -14.10 4.14 -18.03
C ILE A 252 -14.64 3.30 -16.87
N ARG A 253 -14.53 3.80 -15.64
CA ARG A 253 -15.04 3.14 -14.42
C ARG A 253 -16.55 3.06 -14.36
N ALA A 254 -17.26 3.99 -14.97
CA ALA A 254 -18.73 3.92 -15.07
C ALA A 254 -19.21 2.79 -15.98
N ARG A 255 -18.38 2.36 -16.95
CA ARG A 255 -18.71 1.30 -17.90
C ARG A 255 -18.18 -0.08 -17.53
N TRP A 256 -17.04 -0.15 -16.86
CA TRP A 256 -16.33 -1.39 -16.59
C TRP A 256 -16.10 -1.62 -15.09
N ASN A 257 -16.43 -2.83 -14.64
CA ASN A 257 -16.14 -3.24 -13.27
C ASN A 257 -14.62 -3.27 -12.99
N PRO A 258 -14.17 -3.00 -11.76
CA PRO A 258 -12.75 -3.03 -11.39
C PRO A 258 -12.01 -4.31 -11.78
N ASN A 259 -12.71 -5.47 -11.73
CA ASN A 259 -12.14 -6.75 -12.15
C ASN A 259 -11.92 -6.84 -13.66
N GLN A 260 -12.85 -6.31 -14.47
CA GLN A 260 -12.72 -6.25 -15.92
C GLN A 260 -11.61 -5.28 -16.33
N LEU A 261 -11.57 -4.11 -15.71
CA LEU A 261 -10.53 -3.11 -15.99
C LEU A 261 -9.14 -3.64 -15.69
N ALA A 262 -8.97 -4.37 -14.57
CA ALA A 262 -7.71 -5.03 -14.24
C ALA A 262 -7.37 -6.14 -15.26
N ALA A 263 -8.35 -6.94 -15.68
CA ALA A 263 -8.13 -8.02 -16.64
C ALA A 263 -7.72 -7.48 -18.02
N TYR A 264 -8.45 -6.53 -18.56
CA TYR A 264 -8.10 -5.90 -19.85
C TYR A 264 -6.76 -5.18 -19.77
N GLY A 265 -6.49 -4.46 -18.65
CA GLY A 265 -5.21 -3.81 -18.47
C GLY A 265 -4.02 -4.79 -18.46
N ILE A 266 -4.15 -5.95 -17.85
CA ILE A 266 -3.12 -7.00 -17.89
C ILE A 266 -2.94 -7.54 -19.30
N ILE A 267 -4.03 -7.80 -20.05
CA ILE A 267 -3.97 -8.29 -21.43
C ILE A 267 -3.29 -7.27 -22.33
N PHE A 268 -3.75 -6.01 -22.32
CA PHE A 268 -3.16 -4.96 -23.14
C PHE A 268 -1.70 -4.69 -22.78
N LEU A 269 -1.35 -4.68 -21.48
CA LEU A 269 0.05 -4.56 -21.05
C LEU A 269 0.90 -5.71 -21.57
N SER A 270 0.41 -6.95 -21.49
CA SER A 270 1.13 -8.14 -21.97
C SER A 270 1.35 -8.08 -23.49
N LEU A 271 0.31 -7.82 -24.25
CA LEU A 271 0.39 -7.77 -25.73
C LEU A 271 1.28 -6.61 -26.21
N SER A 272 1.08 -5.42 -25.65
CA SER A 272 1.85 -4.24 -26.06
C SER A 272 3.31 -4.32 -25.63
N SER A 273 3.63 -4.86 -24.45
CA SER A 273 5.03 -5.03 -24.03
C SER A 273 5.79 -6.04 -24.91
N VAL A 274 5.15 -7.13 -25.31
CA VAL A 274 5.71 -8.06 -26.31
C VAL A 274 5.87 -7.36 -27.65
N GLY A 275 4.87 -6.59 -28.08
CA GLY A 275 4.96 -5.81 -29.31
C GLY A 275 6.18 -4.87 -29.33
N VAL A 276 6.47 -4.17 -28.20
CA VAL A 276 7.62 -3.25 -28.08
C VAL A 276 8.95 -3.93 -28.41
N VAL A 277 9.16 -5.18 -27.96
CA VAL A 277 10.41 -5.91 -28.18
C VAL A 277 10.45 -6.73 -29.47
N LEU A 278 9.34 -6.81 -30.20
CA LEU A 278 9.29 -7.48 -31.51
C LEU A 278 9.44 -6.50 -32.68
N VAL A 279 9.13 -5.23 -32.49
CA VAL A 279 9.26 -4.23 -33.56
C VAL A 279 10.70 -3.73 -33.69
N PRO A 280 11.22 -3.60 -34.92
CA PRO A 280 12.60 -3.19 -35.14
C PRO A 280 12.82 -1.68 -35.01
N ASN A 281 11.75 -0.88 -35.09
CA ASN A 281 11.85 0.58 -35.13
C ASN A 281 11.09 1.22 -33.97
N ILE A 282 11.74 2.19 -33.32
CA ILE A 282 11.21 2.94 -32.18
C ILE A 282 9.86 3.63 -32.50
N TRP A 283 9.62 4.05 -33.74
CA TRP A 283 8.38 4.71 -34.13
C TRP A 283 7.16 3.77 -34.07
N TYR A 284 7.35 2.47 -34.27
CA TYR A 284 6.29 1.46 -34.03
C TYR A 284 6.17 1.08 -32.55
N ALA A 285 7.28 1.17 -31.80
CA ALA A 285 7.26 0.94 -30.36
C ALA A 285 6.55 2.08 -29.59
N ALA A 286 6.65 3.32 -30.07
CA ALA A 286 6.07 4.48 -29.40
C ALA A 286 4.55 4.35 -29.10
N PRO A 287 3.66 4.02 -30.05
CA PRO A 287 2.24 3.82 -29.76
C PRO A 287 1.98 2.62 -28.85
N LEU A 288 2.78 1.57 -28.91
CA LEU A 288 2.69 0.42 -27.99
C LEU A 288 3.05 0.83 -26.57
N MET A 289 4.05 1.69 -26.39
CA MET A 289 4.41 2.27 -25.08
C MET A 289 3.30 3.15 -24.51
N VAL A 290 2.55 3.87 -25.35
CA VAL A 290 1.34 4.61 -24.91
C VAL A 290 0.31 3.63 -24.34
N ILE A 291 0.04 2.51 -25.03
CA ILE A 291 -0.89 1.47 -24.55
C ILE A 291 -0.38 0.85 -23.25
N CYS A 292 0.92 0.58 -23.13
CA CYS A 292 1.52 0.11 -21.86
C CYS A 292 1.25 1.10 -20.73
N GLY A 293 1.44 2.39 -20.96
CA GLY A 293 1.19 3.45 -19.97
C GLY A 293 -0.28 3.55 -19.56
N MET A 294 -1.21 3.49 -20.53
CA MET A 294 -2.66 3.44 -20.29
C MET A 294 -3.01 2.25 -19.38
N SER A 295 -2.51 1.07 -19.71
CA SER A 295 -2.79 -0.18 -18.99
C SER A 295 -2.22 -0.16 -17.57
N TRP A 296 -0.94 0.21 -17.44
CA TRP A 296 -0.25 0.29 -16.16
C TRP A 296 -0.95 1.24 -15.18
N PHE A 297 -1.30 2.44 -15.64
CA PHE A 297 -1.98 3.44 -14.81
C PHE A 297 -3.39 3.00 -14.43
N SER A 298 -4.16 2.45 -15.38
CA SER A 298 -5.54 2.00 -15.14
C SER A 298 -5.63 0.94 -14.06
N VAL A 299 -4.79 -0.10 -14.15
CA VAL A 299 -4.76 -1.20 -13.18
C VAL A 299 -4.27 -0.70 -11.82
N GLY A 300 -3.13 0.01 -11.79
CA GLY A 300 -2.55 0.52 -10.55
C GLY A 300 -3.50 1.45 -9.80
N ASN A 301 -4.17 2.37 -10.51
CA ASN A 301 -5.15 3.27 -9.92
C ASN A 301 -6.41 2.54 -9.43
N SER A 302 -6.90 1.54 -10.19
CA SER A 302 -8.08 0.75 -9.80
C SER A 302 -7.81 -0.07 -8.54
N LEU A 303 -6.65 -0.72 -8.43
CA LEU A 303 -6.25 -1.47 -7.23
C LEU A 303 -6.04 -0.55 -6.02
N SER A 304 -5.45 0.62 -6.21
CA SER A 304 -5.28 1.63 -5.17
C SER A 304 -6.62 2.11 -4.62
N THR A 305 -7.56 2.44 -5.50
CA THR A 305 -8.91 2.87 -5.10
C THR A 305 -9.68 1.75 -4.40
N ALA A 306 -9.64 0.53 -4.94
CA ALA A 306 -10.27 -0.63 -4.32
C ALA A 306 -9.71 -0.89 -2.91
N SER A 307 -8.39 -0.73 -2.72
CA SER A 307 -7.74 -0.84 -1.41
C SER A 307 -8.28 0.21 -0.43
N GLN A 308 -8.36 1.48 -0.85
CA GLN A 308 -8.86 2.56 0.00
C GLN A 308 -10.33 2.37 0.40
N LEU A 309 -11.18 1.92 -0.53
CA LEU A 309 -12.60 1.66 -0.29
C LEU A 309 -12.86 0.42 0.59
N SER A 310 -11.91 -0.52 0.62
CA SER A 310 -12.01 -1.74 1.44
C SER A 310 -11.54 -1.55 2.89
N LEU A 311 -11.16 -0.34 3.27
CA LEU A 311 -10.58 -0.01 4.57
C LEU A 311 -11.38 1.08 5.27
N PRO A 312 -11.89 0.85 6.50
CA PRO A 312 -12.49 1.90 7.30
C PRO A 312 -11.45 2.95 7.71
N ASN A 313 -11.93 4.16 8.01
CA ASN A 313 -11.07 5.33 8.24
C ASN A 313 -9.97 5.11 9.28
N TRP A 314 -10.30 4.43 10.40
CA TRP A 314 -9.40 4.23 11.54
C TRP A 314 -8.18 3.34 11.23
N ILE A 315 -8.23 2.48 10.19
CA ILE A 315 -7.10 1.60 9.80
C ILE A 315 -6.57 1.89 8.39
N ARG A 316 -7.14 2.88 7.70
CA ARG A 316 -6.82 3.16 6.30
C ARG A 316 -5.33 3.39 6.07
N ALA A 317 -4.68 4.18 6.91
CA ALA A 317 -3.25 4.45 6.76
C ALA A 317 -2.40 3.17 6.84
N ARG A 318 -2.66 2.30 7.82
CA ARG A 318 -1.97 1.01 7.98
C ARG A 318 -2.27 0.04 6.85
N GLY A 319 -3.53 -0.07 6.44
CA GLY A 319 -3.93 -0.91 5.31
C GLY A 319 -3.28 -0.47 4.01
N MET A 320 -3.17 0.84 3.78
CA MET A 320 -2.45 1.40 2.62
C MET A 320 -0.93 1.16 2.69
N SER A 321 -0.33 1.08 3.87
CA SER A 321 1.08 0.67 4.00
C SER A 321 1.29 -0.78 3.53
N PHE A 322 0.39 -1.70 3.88
CA PHE A 322 0.42 -3.08 3.35
C PHE A 322 0.22 -3.12 1.83
N TYR A 323 -0.66 -2.25 1.29
CA TYR A 323 -0.83 -2.11 -0.16
C TYR A 323 0.48 -1.65 -0.84
N GLN A 324 1.15 -0.63 -0.29
CA GLN A 324 2.43 -0.17 -0.80
C GLN A 324 3.54 -1.22 -0.69
N MET A 325 3.59 -1.98 0.41
CA MET A 325 4.52 -3.12 0.54
C MET A 325 4.28 -4.18 -0.53
N SER A 326 3.03 -4.50 -0.81
CA SER A 326 2.67 -5.47 -1.85
C SER A 326 3.07 -4.99 -3.25
N LEU A 327 2.80 -3.73 -3.58
CA LEU A 327 3.15 -3.10 -4.84
C LEU A 327 4.68 -3.05 -5.02
N MET A 328 5.39 -2.51 -4.04
CA MET A 328 6.84 -2.34 -4.11
C MET A 328 7.59 -3.68 -4.03
N GLY A 329 7.07 -4.61 -3.22
CA GLY A 329 7.62 -5.97 -3.14
C GLY A 329 7.45 -6.74 -4.45
N GLY A 330 6.29 -6.65 -5.09
CA GLY A 330 6.07 -7.21 -6.42
C GLY A 330 7.01 -6.62 -7.45
N SER A 331 7.15 -5.28 -7.46
CA SER A 331 8.05 -4.57 -8.37
C SER A 331 9.52 -4.93 -8.13
N ALA A 332 9.97 -5.01 -6.87
CA ALA A 332 11.35 -5.38 -6.53
C ALA A 332 11.68 -6.81 -6.96
N LEU A 333 10.82 -7.77 -6.60
CA LEU A 333 11.02 -9.17 -6.97
C LEU A 333 10.97 -9.36 -8.49
N GLY A 334 10.02 -8.72 -9.16
CA GLY A 334 9.89 -8.78 -10.60
C GLY A 334 11.14 -8.21 -11.31
N ALA A 335 11.61 -7.03 -10.89
CA ALA A 335 12.82 -6.44 -11.46
C ALA A 335 14.04 -7.38 -11.34
N PHE A 336 14.22 -8.02 -10.18
CA PHE A 336 15.28 -9.00 -9.96
C PHE A 336 15.14 -10.22 -10.88
N VAL A 337 13.95 -10.83 -10.92
CA VAL A 337 13.68 -12.05 -11.71
C VAL A 337 13.86 -11.78 -13.21
N TRP A 338 13.20 -10.72 -13.72
CA TRP A 338 13.25 -10.40 -15.14
C TRP A 338 14.65 -9.91 -15.59
N GLY A 339 15.35 -9.16 -14.73
CA GLY A 339 16.74 -8.77 -14.97
C GLY A 339 17.66 -9.97 -15.09
N LYS A 340 17.52 -10.98 -14.21
CA LYS A 340 18.32 -12.22 -14.27
C LYS A 340 18.02 -13.03 -15.52
N ILE A 341 16.77 -13.15 -15.93
CA ILE A 341 16.36 -13.82 -17.16
C ILE A 341 16.96 -13.10 -18.39
N THR A 342 16.95 -11.76 -18.39
CA THR A 342 17.53 -10.97 -19.47
C THR A 342 19.02 -11.21 -19.63
N THR A 343 19.77 -11.32 -18.53
CA THR A 343 21.22 -11.61 -18.57
C THR A 343 21.50 -13.04 -19.03
N SER A 344 20.64 -14.01 -18.67
CA SER A 344 20.84 -15.42 -19.06
C SER A 344 20.43 -15.72 -20.50
N HIS A 345 19.50 -14.95 -21.08
CA HIS A 345 18.97 -15.16 -22.42
C HIS A 345 19.04 -13.85 -23.24
N ASN A 346 17.97 -13.06 -23.20
CA ASN A 346 17.89 -11.72 -23.80
C ASN A 346 16.65 -10.98 -23.30
N VAL A 347 16.53 -9.68 -23.63
CA VAL A 347 15.41 -8.84 -23.18
C VAL A 347 14.07 -9.29 -23.77
N THR A 348 14.06 -9.80 -25.00
CA THR A 348 12.84 -10.27 -25.68
C THR A 348 12.24 -11.47 -24.95
N VAL A 349 13.06 -12.47 -24.61
CA VAL A 349 12.62 -13.65 -23.85
C VAL A 349 12.06 -13.24 -22.49
N SER A 350 12.74 -12.34 -21.79
CA SER A 350 12.30 -11.85 -20.47
C SER A 350 10.92 -11.18 -20.53
N ILE A 351 10.71 -10.29 -21.51
CA ILE A 351 9.42 -9.61 -21.71
C ILE A 351 8.32 -10.60 -22.11
N CYS A 352 8.60 -11.55 -23.00
CA CYS A 352 7.63 -12.58 -23.38
C CYS A 352 7.24 -13.47 -22.19
N LEU A 353 8.20 -13.89 -21.37
CA LEU A 353 7.92 -14.68 -20.18
C LEU A 353 7.11 -13.87 -19.13
N SER A 354 7.40 -12.57 -18.98
CA SER A 354 6.62 -11.71 -18.07
C SER A 354 5.17 -11.53 -18.56
N ALA A 355 4.97 -11.44 -19.88
CA ALA A 355 3.63 -11.35 -20.48
C ALA A 355 2.85 -12.67 -20.27
N ILE A 356 3.48 -13.83 -20.50
CA ILE A 356 2.88 -15.15 -20.22
C ILE A 356 2.54 -15.26 -18.74
N PHE A 357 3.46 -14.87 -17.84
CA PHE A 357 3.21 -14.84 -16.40
C PHE A 357 1.96 -14.03 -16.06
N GLY A 358 1.79 -12.82 -16.62
CA GLY A 358 0.61 -11.98 -16.40
C GLY A 358 -0.68 -12.64 -16.87
N LEU A 359 -0.68 -13.26 -18.05
CA LEU A 359 -1.85 -13.97 -18.59
C LEU A 359 -2.21 -15.22 -17.76
N VAL A 360 -1.21 -15.99 -17.33
CA VAL A 360 -1.43 -17.16 -16.44
C VAL A 360 -1.99 -16.72 -15.10
N MET A 361 -1.42 -15.65 -14.50
CA MET A 361 -1.93 -15.11 -13.24
C MET A 361 -3.36 -14.58 -13.37
N LEU A 362 -3.74 -14.00 -14.50
CA LEU A 362 -5.13 -13.58 -14.76
C LEU A 362 -6.11 -14.76 -14.64
N VAL A 363 -5.74 -15.94 -15.15
CA VAL A 363 -6.57 -17.15 -15.05
C VAL A 363 -6.64 -17.66 -13.60
N LEU A 364 -5.51 -17.72 -12.91
CA LEU A 364 -5.43 -18.21 -11.53
C LEU A 364 -6.19 -17.32 -10.54
N ILE A 365 -6.15 -15.98 -10.75
CA ILE A 365 -6.79 -15.01 -9.87
C ILE A 365 -8.31 -14.90 -10.11
N ARG A 366 -8.88 -15.51 -11.16
CA ARG A 366 -10.34 -15.50 -11.40
C ARG A 366 -11.15 -15.92 -10.18
N LYS A 367 -10.65 -16.85 -9.37
CA LYS A 367 -11.27 -17.33 -8.12
C LYS A 367 -11.24 -16.27 -6.98
N HIS A 368 -10.37 -15.27 -7.07
CA HIS A 368 -10.18 -14.23 -6.04
C HIS A 368 -10.74 -12.88 -6.51
N ARG A 369 -12.05 -12.84 -6.83
CA ARG A 369 -12.72 -11.60 -7.29
C ARG A 369 -12.72 -10.52 -6.20
N VAL A 370 -12.43 -9.27 -6.57
CA VAL A 370 -12.44 -8.12 -5.64
C VAL A 370 -13.86 -7.82 -5.14
N ASN A 371 -14.88 -7.99 -5.99
CA ASN A 371 -16.28 -7.70 -5.67
C ASN A 371 -17.15 -8.97 -5.50
N GLY A 372 -16.55 -10.12 -5.15
CA GLY A 372 -17.27 -11.40 -5.01
C GLY A 372 -17.95 -11.61 -3.65
N HIS A 373 -17.88 -10.64 -2.75
CA HIS A 373 -18.49 -10.67 -1.42
C HIS A 373 -19.45 -9.48 -1.26
N GLU A 374 -20.47 -9.64 -0.44
CA GLU A 374 -21.34 -8.57 0.04
C GLU A 374 -20.48 -7.36 0.39
N VAL A 375 -20.81 -6.19 -0.14
CA VAL A 375 -20.09 -4.95 0.15
C VAL A 375 -20.33 -4.65 1.63
N GLU A 376 -19.31 -4.86 2.46
CA GLU A 376 -19.38 -4.51 3.90
C GLU A 376 -19.64 -3.00 4.00
N ASP A 377 -20.67 -2.59 4.73
CA ASP A 377 -20.91 -1.17 5.02
C ASP A 377 -19.95 -0.72 6.13
N LEU A 378 -18.88 -0.06 5.70
CA LEU A 378 -17.81 0.44 6.56
C LEU A 378 -18.12 1.81 7.20
N THR A 379 -19.37 2.31 7.09
CA THR A 379 -19.79 3.57 7.70
C THR A 379 -19.59 3.48 9.22
N PRO A 380 -18.87 4.42 9.86
CA PRO A 380 -18.70 4.42 11.30
C PRO A 380 -20.04 4.63 12.01
N VAL A 381 -20.34 3.77 12.97
CA VAL A 381 -21.55 3.88 13.81
C VAL A 381 -21.13 3.80 15.28
N CYS A 382 -21.76 4.58 16.14
CA CYS A 382 -21.52 4.55 17.59
C CYS A 382 -22.79 4.00 18.30
N PRO A 383 -23.00 2.66 18.31
CA PRO A 383 -24.29 2.07 18.68
C PRO A 383 -24.43 1.76 20.17
N ILE A 384 -23.37 1.84 20.94
CA ILE A 384 -23.36 1.37 22.34
C ILE A 384 -22.70 2.44 23.20
N GLU A 385 -23.30 2.76 24.34
CA GLU A 385 -22.69 3.60 25.37
C GLU A 385 -21.37 3.00 25.82
N ARG A 386 -20.35 3.85 25.94
CA ARG A 386 -19.06 3.44 26.50
C ARG A 386 -19.30 2.93 27.92
N PRO A 387 -18.59 1.89 28.35
CA PRO A 387 -18.76 1.37 29.71
C PRO A 387 -18.39 2.43 30.74
N HIS A 388 -19.21 2.53 31.79
CA HIS A 388 -18.92 3.32 32.98
C HIS A 388 -18.39 2.36 34.06
N PRO A 389 -17.06 2.24 34.23
CA PRO A 389 -16.49 1.36 35.25
C PRO A 389 -16.81 1.89 36.65
N SER A 390 -16.98 1.00 37.60
CA SER A 390 -17.22 1.35 39.03
C SER A 390 -15.97 1.86 39.75
N ARG A 391 -14.78 1.69 39.14
CA ARG A 391 -13.48 2.20 39.61
C ARG A 391 -12.75 2.89 38.48
N ASP A 392 -11.79 3.74 38.83
CA ASP A 392 -10.84 4.24 37.87
C ASP A 392 -9.94 3.11 37.39
N ILE A 393 -9.82 2.93 36.06
CA ILE A 393 -9.07 1.86 35.41
C ILE A 393 -7.96 2.51 34.61
N ASP A 394 -6.73 2.11 34.87
CA ASP A 394 -5.59 2.55 34.08
C ASP A 394 -5.78 2.13 32.59
N PRO A 395 -5.60 3.03 31.63
CA PRO A 395 -5.69 2.71 30.21
C PRO A 395 -4.84 1.52 29.77
N ASP A 396 -3.70 1.28 30.42
CA ASP A 396 -2.78 0.19 30.13
C ASP A 396 -3.08 -1.10 30.92
N GLU A 397 -4.09 -1.06 31.80
CA GLU A 397 -4.49 -2.26 32.57
C GLU A 397 -5.10 -3.33 31.68
N GLY A 398 -4.69 -4.57 31.84
CA GLY A 398 -5.16 -5.70 31.03
C GLY A 398 -4.44 -7.01 31.34
N PRO A 399 -4.72 -8.08 30.59
CA PRO A 399 -5.72 -8.21 29.51
C PRO A 399 -7.17 -8.08 29.97
N VAL A 400 -8.03 -7.60 29.04
CA VAL A 400 -9.47 -7.40 29.27
C VAL A 400 -10.26 -8.48 28.55
N MET A 401 -10.96 -9.32 29.29
CA MET A 401 -11.85 -10.35 28.77
C MET A 401 -13.30 -9.88 28.78
N ILE A 402 -13.93 -9.99 27.63
CA ILE A 402 -15.37 -9.75 27.45
C ILE A 402 -16.04 -11.09 27.23
N SER A 403 -17.11 -11.38 27.93
CA SER A 403 -17.95 -12.56 27.70
C SER A 403 -19.39 -12.19 27.47
N MET A 404 -20.05 -12.90 26.55
CA MET A 404 -21.46 -12.75 26.21
C MET A 404 -22.13 -14.12 26.23
N GLU A 405 -23.25 -14.24 26.98
CA GLU A 405 -24.03 -15.46 27.10
C GLU A 405 -25.23 -15.41 26.17
N TYR A 406 -25.40 -16.44 25.33
CA TYR A 406 -26.53 -16.58 24.41
C TYR A 406 -27.33 -17.84 24.72
N HIS A 407 -28.65 -17.72 24.69
CA HIS A 407 -29.56 -18.86 24.72
C HIS A 407 -30.20 -18.96 23.35
N VAL A 408 -29.98 -20.05 22.63
CA VAL A 408 -30.39 -20.25 21.24
C VAL A 408 -31.32 -21.45 21.13
N ASN A 409 -32.38 -21.32 20.35
CA ASN A 409 -33.28 -22.45 20.09
C ASN A 409 -32.53 -23.59 19.39
N LYS A 410 -32.73 -24.83 19.85
CA LYS A 410 -32.05 -26.01 19.33
C LYS A 410 -32.17 -26.16 17.80
N GLY A 411 -33.31 -25.77 17.21
CA GLY A 411 -33.50 -25.79 15.75
C GLY A 411 -32.66 -24.78 14.94
N HIS A 412 -32.12 -23.74 15.59
CA HIS A 412 -31.35 -22.68 14.92
C HIS A 412 -29.86 -22.68 15.25
N VAL A 413 -29.37 -23.68 15.99
CA VAL A 413 -27.97 -23.75 16.44
C VAL A 413 -26.98 -23.70 15.29
N GLU A 414 -27.22 -24.41 14.20
CA GLU A 414 -26.32 -24.42 13.05
C GLU A 414 -26.26 -23.08 12.31
N GLN A 415 -27.40 -22.38 12.24
CA GLN A 415 -27.46 -21.02 11.66
C GLN A 415 -26.71 -20.01 12.56
N PHE A 416 -26.90 -20.11 13.86
CA PHE A 416 -26.18 -19.30 14.85
C PHE A 416 -24.67 -19.55 14.76
N LYS A 417 -24.21 -20.79 14.71
CA LYS A 417 -22.78 -21.13 14.57
C LYS A 417 -22.17 -20.54 13.28
N LYS A 418 -22.92 -20.56 12.16
CA LYS A 418 -22.47 -19.90 10.90
C LYS A 418 -22.33 -18.38 11.06
N LEU A 419 -23.27 -17.73 11.75
CA LEU A 419 -23.19 -16.30 12.05
C LEU A 419 -21.99 -15.99 12.97
N MET A 420 -21.73 -16.84 13.97
CA MET A 420 -20.62 -16.68 14.90
C MET A 420 -19.23 -16.80 14.22
N VAL A 421 -19.12 -17.47 13.08
CA VAL A 421 -17.90 -17.45 12.25
C VAL A 421 -17.66 -16.05 11.64
N LYS A 422 -18.73 -15.36 11.21
CA LYS A 422 -18.65 -13.97 10.73
C LYS A 422 -18.28 -13.04 11.91
N THR A 423 -18.96 -13.21 13.06
CA THR A 423 -18.69 -12.47 14.31
C THR A 423 -17.24 -12.58 14.75
N ARG A 424 -16.65 -13.78 14.74
CA ARG A 424 -15.23 -13.99 15.05
C ARG A 424 -14.34 -13.07 14.22
N ARG A 425 -14.60 -13.01 12.90
CA ARG A 425 -13.79 -12.15 12.00
C ARG A 425 -13.94 -10.67 12.35
N SER A 426 -15.15 -10.22 12.65
CA SER A 426 -15.42 -8.84 13.09
C SER A 426 -14.66 -8.51 14.38
N ARG A 427 -14.75 -9.37 15.42
CA ARG A 427 -14.02 -9.17 16.70
C ARG A 427 -12.52 -9.08 16.49
N LEU A 428 -11.97 -9.97 15.66
CA LEU A 428 -10.55 -9.96 15.33
C LEU A 428 -10.16 -8.73 14.51
N LYS A 429 -10.98 -8.29 13.55
CA LYS A 429 -10.76 -7.01 12.82
C LYS A 429 -10.72 -5.81 13.78
N GLN A 430 -11.53 -5.80 14.83
CA GLN A 430 -11.62 -4.72 15.81
C GLN A 430 -10.46 -4.72 16.82
N GLY A 431 -9.61 -5.76 16.83
CA GLY A 431 -8.39 -5.81 17.66
C GLY A 431 -8.41 -6.82 18.81
N ALA A 432 -9.40 -7.70 18.87
CA ALA A 432 -9.38 -8.78 19.84
C ALA A 432 -8.18 -9.71 19.60
N LEU A 433 -7.45 -10.09 20.66
CA LEU A 433 -6.30 -10.99 20.64
C LEU A 433 -6.73 -12.43 20.35
N SER A 434 -7.80 -12.84 21.02
CA SER A 434 -8.39 -14.17 20.93
C SER A 434 -9.90 -14.09 20.93
N TRP A 435 -10.53 -15.10 20.38
CA TRP A 435 -11.97 -15.27 20.37
C TRP A 435 -12.30 -16.76 20.38
N SER A 436 -13.28 -17.16 21.20
CA SER A 436 -13.86 -18.50 21.16
C SER A 436 -15.33 -18.47 21.48
N LEU A 437 -16.02 -19.51 21.03
CA LEU A 437 -17.40 -19.81 21.35
C LEU A 437 -17.46 -21.17 22.04
N PHE A 438 -17.98 -21.23 23.22
CA PHE A 438 -18.20 -22.47 23.99
C PHE A 438 -19.69 -22.79 23.99
N GLU A 439 -20.00 -24.05 23.86
CA GLU A 439 -21.33 -24.58 24.10
C GLU A 439 -21.34 -25.19 25.51
N ASP A 440 -22.40 -24.94 26.26
CA ASP A 440 -22.59 -25.50 27.59
C ASP A 440 -22.82 -27.03 27.49
N ALA A 441 -22.04 -27.80 28.21
CA ALA A 441 -22.12 -29.26 28.14
C ALA A 441 -23.39 -29.84 28.82
N GLU A 442 -23.94 -29.06 29.79
CA GLU A 442 -25.13 -29.52 30.55
C GLU A 442 -26.42 -28.96 29.96
N HIS A 443 -26.35 -27.81 29.29
CA HIS A 443 -27.53 -27.09 28.79
C HIS A 443 -27.41 -26.85 27.29
N ALA A 444 -27.96 -27.75 26.47
CA ALA A 444 -27.97 -27.61 25.01
C ALA A 444 -28.65 -26.33 24.55
N GLY A 445 -27.99 -25.56 23.69
CA GLY A 445 -28.46 -24.27 23.20
C GLY A 445 -27.94 -23.05 23.98
N LYS A 446 -27.21 -23.26 25.08
CA LYS A 446 -26.48 -22.18 25.76
C LYS A 446 -25.08 -22.06 25.19
N PHE A 447 -24.69 -20.83 24.84
CA PHE A 447 -23.38 -20.51 24.28
C PHE A 447 -22.75 -19.35 25.04
N LEU A 448 -21.41 -19.48 25.24
CA LEU A 448 -20.56 -18.43 25.80
C LEU A 448 -19.57 -17.95 24.71
N GLU A 449 -19.78 -16.74 24.18
CA GLU A 449 -18.78 -16.03 23.41
C GLU A 449 -17.79 -15.38 24.35
N TYR A 450 -16.47 -15.54 24.16
CA TYR A 450 -15.51 -14.67 24.82
C TYR A 450 -14.47 -14.13 23.83
N PHE A 451 -13.97 -12.94 24.11
CA PHE A 451 -12.87 -12.33 23.36
C PHE A 451 -12.07 -11.44 24.30
N VAL A 452 -10.77 -11.29 23.99
CA VAL A 452 -9.79 -10.65 24.87
C VAL A 452 -9.11 -9.52 24.13
N PHE A 453 -8.97 -8.35 24.79
CA PHE A 453 -8.12 -7.24 24.35
C PHE A 453 -6.87 -7.14 25.21
N GLU A 454 -5.80 -6.52 24.68
CA GLU A 454 -4.54 -6.39 25.37
C GLU A 454 -4.63 -5.45 26.58
N THR A 455 -5.30 -4.29 26.37
CA THR A 455 -5.45 -3.25 27.40
C THR A 455 -6.88 -2.73 27.45
N TRP A 456 -7.20 -2.00 28.53
CA TRP A 456 -8.47 -1.29 28.67
C TRP A 456 -8.63 -0.23 27.58
N ALA A 457 -7.56 0.51 27.25
CA ALA A 457 -7.58 1.48 26.13
C ALA A 457 -7.93 0.83 24.80
N ASP A 458 -7.39 -0.37 24.49
CA ASP A 458 -7.70 -1.08 23.25
C ASP A 458 -9.15 -1.55 23.19
N TYR A 459 -9.70 -1.95 24.34
CA TYR A 459 -11.13 -2.26 24.46
C TYR A 459 -12.00 -1.02 24.22
N LEU A 460 -11.64 0.15 24.76
CA LEU A 460 -12.38 1.40 24.53
C LEU A 460 -12.32 1.84 23.06
N ARG A 461 -11.16 1.73 22.41
CA ARG A 461 -11.00 2.03 20.98
C ARG A 461 -11.88 1.19 20.07
N ARG A 462 -12.32 0.02 20.52
CA ARG A 462 -13.26 -0.82 19.77
C ARG A 462 -14.56 -0.09 19.43
N PHE A 463 -15.04 0.77 20.31
CA PHE A 463 -16.29 1.54 20.09
C PHE A 463 -16.15 2.53 18.94
N ASP A 464 -14.95 3.06 18.72
CA ASP A 464 -14.66 3.97 17.61
C ASP A 464 -14.40 3.22 16.28
N ARG A 465 -14.24 1.88 16.34
CA ARG A 465 -13.96 0.99 15.20
C ARG A 465 -15.20 0.27 14.67
N PHE A 466 -16.35 0.50 15.29
CA PHE A 466 -17.60 -0.16 14.96
C PHE A 466 -18.16 0.37 13.64
N THR A 467 -18.67 -0.52 12.78
CA THR A 467 -19.25 -0.19 11.47
C THR A 467 -20.73 -0.56 11.40
N ALA A 468 -21.43 -0.05 10.39
CA ALA A 468 -22.83 -0.39 10.17
C ALA A 468 -23.05 -1.89 9.95
N ASP A 469 -22.12 -2.57 9.27
CA ASP A 469 -22.14 -4.04 9.10
C ASP A 469 -22.00 -4.77 10.44
N ASP A 470 -21.14 -4.27 11.34
CA ASP A 470 -20.99 -4.83 12.68
C ASP A 470 -22.27 -4.67 13.51
N LEU A 471 -22.99 -3.56 13.33
CA LEU A 471 -24.29 -3.32 14.00
C LEU A 471 -25.36 -4.28 13.48
N ALA A 472 -25.49 -4.40 12.16
CA ALA A 472 -26.43 -5.34 11.54
C ALA A 472 -26.16 -6.78 12.00
N MET A 473 -24.88 -7.18 12.07
CA MET A 473 -24.48 -8.48 12.58
C MET A 473 -24.77 -8.66 14.07
N GLN A 474 -24.69 -7.60 14.87
CA GLN A 474 -25.08 -7.63 16.29
C GLN A 474 -26.58 -7.83 16.45
N GLU A 475 -27.39 -7.11 15.69
CA GLU A 475 -28.86 -7.26 15.69
C GLU A 475 -29.27 -8.68 15.26
N GLU A 476 -28.62 -9.23 14.23
CA GLU A 476 -28.86 -10.60 13.78
C GLU A 476 -28.54 -11.61 14.88
N ARG A 477 -27.44 -11.46 15.61
CA ARG A 477 -27.11 -12.32 16.77
C ARG A 477 -28.16 -12.24 17.87
N TYR A 478 -28.68 -11.04 18.15
CA TYR A 478 -29.67 -10.85 19.21
C TYR A 478 -31.01 -11.51 18.85
N ARG A 479 -31.37 -11.61 17.57
CA ARG A 479 -32.57 -12.34 17.12
C ARG A 479 -32.51 -13.85 17.41
N PHE A 480 -31.31 -14.44 17.52
CA PHE A 480 -31.15 -15.84 17.90
C PHE A 480 -31.29 -16.07 19.40
N HIS A 481 -31.19 -15.01 20.22
CA HIS A 481 -31.32 -15.10 21.67
C HIS A 481 -32.82 -15.19 22.05
N ILE A 482 -33.17 -16.21 22.80
CA ILE A 482 -34.59 -16.53 23.11
C ILE A 482 -35.11 -15.84 24.35
N ASP A 483 -34.22 -15.35 25.26
CA ASP A 483 -34.65 -14.69 26.48
C ASP A 483 -35.19 -13.30 26.17
N SER A 484 -36.10 -12.78 27.04
CA SER A 484 -36.67 -11.45 26.91
C SER A 484 -35.67 -10.33 27.20
N SER A 485 -34.59 -10.63 27.92
CA SER A 485 -33.48 -9.70 28.19
C SER A 485 -32.37 -9.85 27.16
N PRO A 486 -31.63 -8.80 26.83
CA PRO A 486 -30.48 -8.92 25.92
C PRO A 486 -29.40 -9.86 26.49
N PRO A 487 -28.53 -10.47 25.61
CA PRO A 487 -27.46 -11.35 26.05
C PRO A 487 -26.61 -10.72 27.14
N LYS A 488 -26.36 -11.45 28.23
CA LYS A 488 -25.62 -10.98 29.39
C LYS A 488 -24.17 -10.71 29.01
N LEU A 489 -23.77 -9.42 29.07
CA LEU A 489 -22.41 -8.95 28.80
C LEU A 489 -21.64 -8.79 30.11
N THR A 490 -20.49 -9.47 30.24
CA THR A 490 -19.61 -9.32 31.40
C THR A 490 -18.22 -8.88 30.94
N ARG A 491 -17.60 -7.96 31.69
CA ARG A 491 -16.25 -7.43 31.44
C ARG A 491 -15.36 -7.81 32.63
N ARG A 492 -14.19 -8.42 32.39
CA ARG A 492 -13.26 -8.81 33.44
C ARG A 492 -11.85 -8.35 33.05
N ILE A 493 -11.15 -7.76 33.98
CA ILE A 493 -9.75 -7.35 33.82
C ILE A 493 -8.90 -8.32 34.63
N ALA A 494 -7.81 -8.80 34.04
CA ALA A 494 -6.91 -9.71 34.74
C ALA A 494 -6.25 -9.00 35.93
N SER A 495 -6.31 -9.62 37.11
CA SER A 495 -5.58 -9.13 38.27
C SER A 495 -4.12 -9.52 38.19
N ALA A 496 -3.21 -8.55 38.34
CA ALA A 496 -1.80 -8.85 38.52
C ALA A 496 -1.60 -9.53 39.85
N LEU A 497 -1.41 -10.85 39.85
CA LEU A 497 -0.95 -11.58 41.06
C LEU A 497 0.52 -11.22 41.25
N LYS A 498 0.82 -10.41 42.28
CA LYS A 498 2.20 -10.21 42.71
C LYS A 498 2.68 -11.54 43.31
N SER A 499 3.65 -12.18 42.66
CA SER A 499 4.40 -13.31 43.16
C SER A 499 5.34 -12.84 44.26
#